data_e032ce9763b4bc061fb9003b8d0b2c53
#
_entry.id   e032ce9763b4bc061fb9003b8d0b2c53
#
_cell.length_a   1.000
_cell.length_b   1.000
_cell.length_c   1.000
_cell.angle_alpha   90.00
_cell.angle_beta   90.00
_cell.angle_gamma   90.00
#
_symmetry.space_group_name_H-M   'P 1'
#
loop_
_entity.id
_entity.type
_entity.pdbx_description
1 polymer ?
#
loop_
_entity_poly.entity_id
_entity_poly.type
_entity_poly.pdbx_seq_one_letter_code
_entity_poly.pdbx_strand_id
1 'polypeptide(L)'
;MASLKEVKGRIATVNNTRKITSAMKMVASAKLHKAQGAITNMLPYERRLHGLLTNLLGGSEVLVWNTPREVKRVALVVFSSNSSLCGGFNANVIKHATQWLDEHQALGKDNILLYPVGKKVADALSKMGYAIQGNFQHLADKPSFAEAAELAQGLMNLFTRGEVDRVELLYNHFKSTASQILTREVYLPMASEVCHPERSEGSQGQGRCVPCEAPRHHP
;
A
#
# COMPACT_ATOMS: atom_id res chain seq x y z
N MET A 1 -36.60 -3.78 37.97
CA MET A 1 -36.91 -4.75 36.88
C MET A 1 -37.34 -3.95 35.62
N ALA A 2 -36.85 -4.30 34.45
CA ALA A 2 -37.24 -3.62 33.22
C ALA A 2 -38.73 -3.86 32.92
N SER A 3 -39.48 -2.79 32.54
CA SER A 3 -40.89 -2.93 32.22
C SER A 3 -41.09 -3.69 30.91
N LEU A 4 -42.20 -4.42 30.76
CA LEU A 4 -42.56 -5.15 29.53
C LEU A 4 -42.50 -4.27 28.28
N LYS A 5 -42.90 -2.99 28.42
CA LYS A 5 -42.87 -1.98 27.38
C LYS A 5 -41.41 -1.67 26.94
N GLU A 6 -40.51 -1.56 27.90
CA GLU A 6 -39.07 -1.34 27.64
C GLU A 6 -38.43 -2.51 26.91
N VAL A 7 -38.72 -3.76 27.30
CA VAL A 7 -38.21 -4.95 26.63
C VAL A 7 -38.73 -5.04 25.20
N LYS A 8 -40.02 -4.77 24.94
CA LYS A 8 -40.58 -4.71 23.58
C LYS A 8 -39.91 -3.61 22.75
N GLY A 9 -39.63 -2.45 23.30
CA GLY A 9 -38.90 -1.39 22.62
C GLY A 9 -37.46 -1.79 22.24
N ARG A 10 -36.74 -2.45 23.14
CA ARG A 10 -35.40 -2.97 22.87
C ARG A 10 -35.41 -4.03 21.77
N ILE A 11 -36.38 -4.97 21.77
CA ILE A 11 -36.53 -5.97 20.70
C ILE A 11 -36.76 -5.31 19.35
N ALA A 12 -37.64 -4.31 19.27
CA ALA A 12 -37.90 -3.58 18.05
C ALA A 12 -36.66 -2.86 17.52
N THR A 13 -35.89 -2.21 18.41
CA THR A 13 -34.62 -1.53 18.06
C THR A 13 -33.60 -2.51 17.52
N VAL A 14 -33.38 -3.66 18.18
CA VAL A 14 -32.44 -4.69 17.75
C VAL A 14 -32.85 -5.26 16.39
N ASN A 15 -34.14 -5.52 16.17
CA ASN A 15 -34.64 -6.00 14.88
C ASN A 15 -34.42 -5.00 13.74
N ASN A 16 -34.62 -3.70 14.00
CA ASN A 16 -34.35 -2.66 13.02
C ASN A 16 -32.85 -2.55 12.72
N THR A 17 -32.00 -2.55 13.75
CA THR A 17 -30.54 -2.56 13.58
C THR A 17 -30.09 -3.79 12.77
N ARG A 18 -30.64 -4.98 13.03
CA ARG A 18 -30.34 -6.21 12.28
C ARG A 18 -30.68 -6.05 10.79
N LYS A 19 -31.85 -5.46 10.46
CA LYS A 19 -32.27 -5.23 9.06
C LYS A 19 -31.29 -4.29 8.35
N ILE A 20 -30.92 -3.16 9.02
CA ILE A 20 -29.98 -2.19 8.47
C ILE A 20 -28.60 -2.86 8.24
N THR A 21 -28.09 -3.58 9.23
CA THR A 21 -26.79 -4.27 9.12
C THR A 21 -26.79 -5.33 8.02
N SER A 22 -27.91 -6.06 7.83
CA SER A 22 -28.07 -7.01 6.74
C SER A 22 -28.01 -6.34 5.37
N ALA A 23 -28.65 -5.18 5.21
CA ALA A 23 -28.59 -4.40 3.98
C ALA A 23 -27.15 -3.88 3.72
N MET A 24 -26.47 -3.39 4.76
CA MET A 24 -25.06 -2.96 4.66
C MET A 24 -24.16 -4.12 4.25
N LYS A 25 -24.37 -5.32 4.80
CA LYS A 25 -23.63 -6.52 4.40
C LYS A 25 -23.80 -6.85 2.91
N MET A 26 -25.02 -6.76 2.37
CA MET A 26 -25.28 -7.00 0.93
C MET A 26 -24.51 -6.00 0.06
N VAL A 27 -24.55 -4.71 0.39
CA VAL A 27 -23.82 -3.67 -0.36
C VAL A 27 -22.31 -3.90 -0.28
N ALA A 28 -21.80 -4.21 0.90
CA ALA A 28 -20.37 -4.48 1.09
C ALA A 28 -19.93 -5.73 0.30
N SER A 29 -20.75 -6.80 0.31
CA SER A 29 -20.47 -8.02 -0.47
C SER A 29 -20.43 -7.74 -1.97
N ALA A 30 -21.36 -6.96 -2.50
CA ALA A 30 -21.37 -6.59 -3.91
C ALA A 30 -20.12 -5.77 -4.31
N LYS A 31 -19.72 -4.80 -3.46
CA LYS A 31 -18.49 -4.02 -3.67
C LYS A 31 -17.24 -4.91 -3.64
N LEU A 32 -17.18 -5.84 -2.68
CA LEU A 32 -16.07 -6.78 -2.55
C LEU A 32 -15.96 -7.67 -3.80
N HIS A 33 -17.07 -8.24 -4.27
CA HIS A 33 -17.08 -9.08 -5.47
C HIS A 33 -16.60 -8.31 -6.72
N LYS A 34 -17.04 -7.06 -6.88
CA LYS A 34 -16.58 -6.19 -7.98
C LYS A 34 -15.08 -5.91 -7.88
N ALA A 35 -14.57 -5.62 -6.69
CA ALA A 35 -13.14 -5.36 -6.48
C ALA A 35 -12.29 -6.61 -6.74
N GLN A 36 -12.74 -7.78 -6.28
CA GLN A 36 -12.07 -9.07 -6.55
C GLN A 36 -11.99 -9.37 -8.05
N GLY A 37 -13.08 -9.17 -8.78
CA GLY A 37 -13.09 -9.34 -10.24
C GLY A 37 -12.09 -8.42 -10.94
N ALA A 38 -12.00 -7.16 -10.50
CA ALA A 38 -11.03 -6.21 -11.04
C ALA A 38 -9.58 -6.65 -10.80
N ILE A 39 -9.25 -7.11 -9.59
CA ILE A 39 -7.91 -7.62 -9.25
C ILE A 39 -7.58 -8.86 -10.08
N THR A 40 -8.50 -9.82 -10.16
CA THR A 40 -8.29 -11.07 -10.92
C THR A 40 -8.00 -10.79 -12.40
N ASN A 41 -8.66 -9.80 -12.97
CA ASN A 41 -8.44 -9.41 -14.37
C ASN A 41 -7.12 -8.65 -14.57
N MET A 42 -6.66 -7.91 -13.55
CA MET A 42 -5.46 -7.08 -13.64
C MET A 42 -4.16 -7.87 -13.40
N LEU A 43 -4.17 -8.86 -12.54
CA LEU A 43 -3.00 -9.67 -12.16
C LEU A 43 -2.23 -10.28 -13.36
N PRO A 44 -2.90 -10.89 -14.38
CA PRO A 44 -2.17 -11.44 -15.53
C PRO A 44 -1.46 -10.36 -16.36
N TYR A 45 -2.06 -9.16 -16.46
CA TYR A 45 -1.46 -8.03 -17.15
C TYR A 45 -0.24 -7.51 -16.41
N GLU A 46 -0.36 -7.31 -15.11
CA GLU A 46 0.73 -6.87 -14.23
C GLU A 46 1.93 -7.83 -14.31
N ARG A 47 1.70 -9.15 -14.19
CA ARG A 47 2.76 -10.17 -14.29
C ARG A 47 3.50 -10.13 -15.63
N ARG A 48 2.79 -9.94 -16.74
CA ARG A 48 3.40 -9.82 -18.07
C ARG A 48 4.22 -8.55 -18.20
N LEU A 49 3.68 -7.43 -17.74
CA LEU A 49 4.37 -6.14 -17.77
C LEU A 49 5.63 -6.18 -16.91
N HIS A 50 5.54 -6.77 -15.71
CA HIS A 50 6.69 -6.97 -14.83
C HIS A 50 7.78 -7.83 -15.49
N GLY A 51 7.41 -8.93 -16.15
CA GLY A 51 8.37 -9.77 -16.89
C GLY A 51 9.05 -9.01 -18.04
N LEU A 52 8.33 -8.15 -18.75
CA LEU A 52 8.91 -7.29 -19.79
C LEU A 52 9.90 -6.28 -19.19
N LEU A 53 9.52 -5.62 -18.08
CA LEU A 53 10.40 -4.67 -17.39
C LEU A 53 11.68 -5.36 -16.89
N THR A 54 11.57 -6.53 -16.28
CA THR A 54 12.73 -7.29 -15.79
C THR A 54 13.70 -7.64 -16.92
N ASN A 55 13.17 -8.04 -18.09
CA ASN A 55 13.99 -8.34 -19.26
C ASN A 55 14.68 -7.08 -19.84
N LEU A 56 13.99 -5.94 -19.82
CA LEU A 56 14.56 -4.66 -20.29
C LEU A 56 15.62 -4.14 -19.32
N LEU A 57 15.39 -4.25 -18.01
CA LEU A 57 16.33 -3.81 -16.98
C LEU A 57 17.56 -4.72 -16.86
N GLY A 58 17.44 -5.99 -17.26
CA GLY A 58 18.56 -6.95 -17.36
C GLY A 58 19.52 -6.69 -18.53
N GLY A 59 19.16 -5.79 -19.45
CA GLY A 59 20.03 -5.29 -20.51
C GLY A 59 21.10 -4.33 -19.97
N SER A 60 22.17 -4.13 -20.72
CA SER A 60 23.33 -3.31 -20.32
C SER A 60 23.08 -1.79 -20.31
N GLU A 61 21.87 -1.35 -20.57
CA GLU A 61 21.54 0.08 -20.52
C GLU A 61 21.21 0.52 -19.08
N VAL A 62 22.04 1.43 -18.57
CA VAL A 62 21.80 2.11 -17.27
C VAL A 62 20.67 3.11 -17.45
N LEU A 63 19.47 2.71 -17.05
CA LEU A 63 18.33 3.62 -17.01
C LEU A 63 18.43 4.51 -15.76
N VAL A 64 18.04 5.77 -15.89
CA VAL A 64 18.03 6.74 -14.78
C VAL A 64 17.28 6.19 -13.56
N TRP A 65 16.23 5.40 -13.78
CA TRP A 65 15.38 4.84 -12.75
C TRP A 65 15.93 3.57 -12.08
N ASN A 66 17.03 2.99 -12.60
CA ASN A 66 17.67 1.78 -12.05
C ASN A 66 18.96 2.11 -11.28
N THR A 67 19.39 3.37 -11.26
CA THR A 67 20.65 3.76 -10.61
C THR A 67 20.40 4.02 -9.12
N PRO A 68 20.95 3.21 -8.21
CA PRO A 68 20.86 3.48 -6.78
C PRO A 68 21.68 4.73 -6.44
N ARG A 69 21.14 5.57 -5.54
CA ARG A 69 21.77 6.80 -5.05
C ARG A 69 21.94 6.75 -3.55
N GLU A 70 22.81 7.60 -3.02
CA GLU A 70 22.84 7.86 -1.58
C GLU A 70 21.49 8.47 -1.17
N VAL A 71 20.84 7.85 -0.19
CA VAL A 71 19.47 8.21 0.21
C VAL A 71 19.53 9.42 1.14
N LYS A 72 19.16 10.59 0.63
CA LYS A 72 19.05 11.86 1.38
C LYS A 72 17.60 12.27 1.55
N ARG A 73 16.76 12.03 0.54
CA ARG A 73 15.33 12.34 0.55
C ARG A 73 14.53 11.12 0.11
N VAL A 74 13.48 10.82 0.86
CA VAL A 74 12.63 9.64 0.63
C VAL A 74 11.19 10.05 0.43
N ALA A 75 10.49 9.31 -0.45
CA ALA A 75 9.05 9.42 -0.58
C ALA A 75 8.39 8.09 -0.18
N LEU A 76 7.30 8.16 0.57
CA LEU A 76 6.49 7.01 0.95
C LEU A 76 5.06 7.21 0.45
N VAL A 77 4.59 6.27 -0.36
CA VAL A 77 3.18 6.17 -0.75
C VAL A 77 2.51 5.15 0.15
N VAL A 78 1.51 5.57 0.92
CA VAL A 78 0.82 4.71 1.88
C VAL A 78 -0.63 4.53 1.50
N PHE A 79 -1.05 3.29 1.32
CA PHE A 79 -2.42 2.95 0.95
C PHE A 79 -3.26 2.57 2.17
N SER A 80 -4.37 3.28 2.37
CA SER A 80 -5.35 3.00 3.41
C SER A 80 -6.79 3.14 2.88
N SER A 81 -7.78 2.83 3.72
CA SER A 81 -9.17 3.07 3.36
C SER A 81 -9.66 4.45 3.81
N ASN A 82 -10.76 4.92 3.21
CA ASN A 82 -11.47 6.12 3.64
C ASN A 82 -12.41 5.84 4.83
N SER A 83 -12.81 4.57 5.00
CA SER A 83 -13.76 4.14 6.03
C SER A 83 -13.04 3.60 7.27
N SER A 84 -13.68 3.73 8.44
CA SER A 84 -13.20 3.14 9.70
C SER A 84 -13.74 1.73 9.97
N LEU A 85 -14.75 1.26 9.19
CA LEU A 85 -15.37 -0.05 9.40
C LEU A 85 -14.61 -1.18 8.66
N CYS A 86 -13.33 -1.34 8.99
CA CYS A 86 -12.42 -2.28 8.33
C CYS A 86 -11.56 -3.09 9.34
N GLY A 87 -12.06 -3.26 10.57
CA GLY A 87 -11.29 -3.96 11.62
C GLY A 87 -9.93 -3.30 11.87
N GLY A 88 -8.88 -4.09 11.98
CA GLY A 88 -7.51 -3.63 12.22
C GLY A 88 -6.77 -3.10 10.99
N PHE A 89 -7.38 -3.10 9.80
CA PHE A 89 -6.71 -2.76 8.53
C PHE A 89 -5.98 -1.41 8.59
N ASN A 90 -6.68 -0.32 8.88
CA ASN A 90 -6.05 1.01 8.93
C ASN A 90 -5.05 1.13 10.10
N ALA A 91 -5.37 0.56 11.26
CA ALA A 91 -4.48 0.61 12.42
C ALA A 91 -3.13 -0.08 12.14
N ASN A 92 -3.15 -1.21 11.47
CA ASN A 92 -1.93 -1.92 11.07
C ASN A 92 -1.10 -1.11 10.06
N VAL A 93 -1.75 -0.53 9.05
CA VAL A 93 -1.06 0.34 8.06
C VAL A 93 -0.42 1.54 8.75
N ILE A 94 -1.15 2.23 9.63
CA ILE A 94 -0.63 3.41 10.35
C ILE A 94 0.54 3.00 11.25
N LYS A 95 0.44 1.86 11.97
CA LYS A 95 1.53 1.35 12.80
C LYS A 95 2.81 1.12 11.98
N HIS A 96 2.70 0.47 10.84
CA HIS A 96 3.87 0.22 9.99
C HIS A 96 4.39 1.49 9.30
N ALA A 97 3.50 2.43 8.94
CA ALA A 97 3.93 3.74 8.45
C ALA A 97 4.71 4.50 9.53
N THR A 98 4.28 4.43 10.80
CA THR A 98 5.00 5.04 11.93
C THR A 98 6.36 4.37 12.12
N GLN A 99 6.43 3.04 12.09
CA GLN A 99 7.70 2.31 12.18
C GLN A 99 8.67 2.74 11.06
N TRP A 100 8.15 2.87 9.85
CA TRP A 100 8.95 3.34 8.72
C TRP A 100 9.47 4.76 8.93
N LEU A 101 8.63 5.65 9.48
CA LEU A 101 9.04 7.03 9.82
C LEU A 101 10.12 7.06 10.90
N ASP A 102 10.04 6.18 11.89
CA ASP A 102 11.04 6.05 12.96
C ASP A 102 12.38 5.56 12.37
N GLU A 103 12.35 4.60 11.43
CA GLU A 103 13.56 4.14 10.71
C GLU A 103 14.25 5.26 9.92
N HIS A 104 13.49 6.22 9.41
CA HIS A 104 14.00 7.33 8.57
C HIS A 104 14.13 8.67 9.34
N GLN A 105 13.94 8.65 10.66
CA GLN A 105 13.97 9.86 11.48
C GLN A 105 15.30 10.64 11.36
N ALA A 106 16.41 9.93 11.13
CA ALA A 106 17.74 10.52 10.95
C ALA A 106 17.83 11.47 9.72
N LEU A 107 16.96 11.29 8.71
CA LEU A 107 16.92 12.17 7.53
C LEU A 107 16.29 13.53 7.80
N GLY A 108 15.53 13.66 8.91
CA GLY A 108 14.75 14.86 9.22
C GLY A 108 13.40 14.89 8.49
N LYS A 109 12.40 15.54 9.12
CA LYS A 109 11.02 15.58 8.61
C LYS A 109 10.88 16.25 7.24
N ASP A 110 11.71 17.23 6.93
CA ASP A 110 11.67 17.99 5.67
C ASP A 110 12.16 17.16 4.47
N ASN A 111 12.90 16.09 4.73
CA ASN A 111 13.41 15.18 3.70
C ASN A 111 12.52 13.94 3.50
N ILE A 112 11.39 13.87 4.19
CA ILE A 112 10.41 12.78 4.06
C ILE A 112 9.14 13.32 3.39
N LEU A 113 8.88 12.85 2.18
CA LEU A 113 7.67 13.20 1.43
C LEU A 113 6.62 12.09 1.60
N LEU A 114 5.41 12.44 2.04
CA LEU A 114 4.34 11.47 2.29
C LEU A 114 3.18 11.66 1.33
N TYR A 115 2.84 10.59 0.63
CA TYR A 115 1.75 10.51 -0.32
C TYR A 115 0.67 9.54 0.18
N PRO A 116 -0.25 9.99 1.06
CA PRO A 116 -1.29 9.13 1.58
C PRO A 116 -2.40 8.91 0.55
N VAL A 117 -2.64 7.66 0.18
CA VAL A 117 -3.79 7.21 -0.60
C VAL A 117 -4.84 6.70 0.38
N GLY A 118 -5.85 7.53 0.63
CA GLY A 118 -6.92 7.26 1.60
C GLY A 118 -6.90 8.18 2.82
N LYS A 119 -8.10 8.47 3.31
CA LYS A 119 -8.32 9.48 4.36
C LYS A 119 -7.68 9.09 5.70
N LYS A 120 -7.78 7.83 6.10
CA LYS A 120 -7.41 7.43 7.47
C LYS A 120 -5.92 7.58 7.76
N VAL A 121 -5.08 7.23 6.82
CA VAL A 121 -3.63 7.45 6.97
C VAL A 121 -3.28 8.92 6.82
N ALA A 122 -3.95 9.66 5.94
CA ALA A 122 -3.75 11.10 5.79
C ALA A 122 -4.01 11.84 7.12
N ASP A 123 -5.17 11.57 7.76
CA ASP A 123 -5.53 12.15 9.05
C ASP A 123 -4.53 11.80 10.16
N ALA A 124 -4.00 10.57 10.16
CA ALA A 124 -3.04 10.12 11.16
C ALA A 124 -1.68 10.80 10.99
N LEU A 125 -1.13 10.83 9.77
CA LEU A 125 0.16 11.44 9.47
C LEU A 125 0.16 12.96 9.69
N SER A 126 -0.94 13.64 9.33
CA SER A 126 -1.13 15.07 9.64
C SER A 126 -1.09 15.35 11.13
N LYS A 127 -1.72 14.51 11.96
CA LYS A 127 -1.70 14.65 13.42
C LYS A 127 -0.29 14.46 14.01
N MET A 128 0.57 13.69 13.34
CA MET A 128 1.98 13.51 13.72
C MET A 128 2.88 14.68 13.28
N GLY A 129 2.30 15.68 12.58
CA GLY A 129 3.00 16.89 12.16
C GLY A 129 3.89 16.68 10.91
N TYR A 130 3.57 15.71 10.07
CA TYR A 130 4.22 15.53 8.78
C TYR A 130 3.47 16.26 7.67
N ALA A 131 4.22 16.85 6.73
CA ALA A 131 3.66 17.45 5.54
C ALA A 131 3.17 16.38 4.56
N ILE A 132 1.90 16.49 4.15
CA ILE A 132 1.27 15.58 3.21
C ILE A 132 1.34 16.19 1.81
N GLN A 133 1.74 15.38 0.84
CA GLN A 133 1.78 15.76 -0.57
C GLN A 133 0.51 15.26 -1.28
N GLY A 134 -0.28 16.21 -1.80
CA GLY A 134 -1.48 15.90 -2.59
C GLY A 134 -2.67 15.36 -1.77
N ASN A 135 -3.76 15.09 -2.49
CA ASN A 135 -4.98 14.49 -1.95
C ASN A 135 -5.44 13.37 -2.87
N PHE A 136 -5.16 12.12 -2.47
CA PHE A 136 -5.46 10.92 -3.25
C PHE A 136 -6.58 10.07 -2.62
N GLN A 137 -7.50 10.70 -1.85
CA GLN A 137 -8.61 9.99 -1.21
C GLN A 137 -9.54 9.33 -2.24
N HIS A 138 -9.72 9.94 -3.40
CA HIS A 138 -10.57 9.42 -4.46
C HIS A 138 -10.05 8.08 -5.00
N LEU A 139 -8.73 7.92 -5.14
CA LEU A 139 -8.10 6.67 -5.59
C LEU A 139 -8.41 5.47 -4.68
N ALA A 140 -8.61 5.71 -3.37
CA ALA A 140 -8.95 4.64 -2.42
C ALA A 140 -10.40 4.12 -2.60
N ASP A 141 -11.32 4.95 -3.11
CA ASP A 141 -12.72 4.56 -3.32
C ASP A 141 -12.99 4.08 -4.75
N LYS A 142 -12.39 4.77 -5.72
CA LYS A 142 -12.57 4.51 -7.16
C LYS A 142 -11.20 4.58 -7.85
N PRO A 143 -10.42 3.49 -7.83
CA PRO A 143 -9.14 3.46 -8.50
C PRO A 143 -9.30 3.75 -10.00
N SER A 144 -8.56 4.74 -10.48
CA SER A 144 -8.52 5.19 -11.87
C SER A 144 -7.08 5.10 -12.38
N PHE A 145 -6.91 4.53 -13.57
CA PHE A 145 -5.57 4.47 -14.20
C PHE A 145 -4.99 5.86 -14.43
N ALA A 146 -5.81 6.82 -14.86
CA ALA A 146 -5.34 8.18 -15.15
C ALA A 146 -4.76 8.86 -13.90
N GLU A 147 -5.48 8.82 -12.79
CA GLU A 147 -5.03 9.41 -11.51
C GLU A 147 -3.81 8.67 -10.93
N ALA A 148 -3.77 7.33 -11.05
CA ALA A 148 -2.62 6.54 -10.62
C ALA A 148 -1.38 6.83 -11.48
N ALA A 149 -1.56 6.98 -12.79
CA ALA A 149 -0.48 7.34 -13.72
C ALA A 149 0.05 8.76 -13.45
N GLU A 150 -0.81 9.71 -13.13
CA GLU A 150 -0.41 11.07 -12.75
C GLU A 150 0.45 11.07 -11.48
N LEU A 151 0.02 10.34 -10.44
CA LEU A 151 0.82 10.17 -9.22
C LEU A 151 2.17 9.51 -9.51
N ALA A 152 2.17 8.41 -10.27
CA ALA A 152 3.39 7.69 -10.63
C ALA A 152 4.35 8.58 -11.45
N GLN A 153 3.84 9.30 -12.45
CA GLN A 153 4.62 10.23 -13.26
C GLN A 153 5.21 11.37 -12.42
N GLY A 154 4.43 11.90 -11.47
CA GLY A 154 4.91 12.89 -10.51
C GLY A 154 6.11 12.38 -9.70
N LEU A 155 6.02 11.17 -9.14
CA LEU A 155 7.10 10.55 -8.39
C LEU A 155 8.34 10.25 -9.26
N MET A 156 8.13 9.76 -10.48
CA MET A 156 9.22 9.54 -11.44
C MET A 156 9.93 10.84 -11.82
N ASN A 157 9.21 11.93 -11.99
CA ASN A 157 9.78 13.26 -12.28
C ASN A 157 10.62 13.78 -11.11
N LEU A 158 10.14 13.64 -9.86
CA LEU A 158 10.90 14.02 -8.66
C LEU A 158 12.18 13.19 -8.53
N PHE A 159 12.11 11.90 -8.81
CA PHE A 159 13.28 11.02 -8.81
C PHE A 159 14.28 11.41 -9.91
N THR A 160 13.82 11.69 -11.12
CA THR A 160 14.67 12.10 -12.25
C THR A 160 15.36 13.42 -12.00
N ARG A 161 14.69 14.38 -11.33
CA ARG A 161 15.27 15.67 -10.95
C ARG A 161 16.23 15.58 -9.75
N GLY A 162 16.32 14.42 -9.10
CA GLY A 162 17.14 14.26 -7.88
C GLY A 162 16.53 14.91 -6.64
N GLU A 163 15.24 15.25 -6.68
CA GLU A 163 14.51 15.78 -5.53
C GLU A 163 14.12 14.68 -4.53
N VAL A 164 14.09 13.42 -4.98
CA VAL A 164 13.85 12.22 -4.19
C VAL A 164 14.80 11.13 -4.66
N ASP A 165 15.46 10.46 -3.71
CA ASP A 165 16.44 9.40 -4.01
C ASP A 165 15.84 8.01 -3.90
N ARG A 166 14.72 7.87 -3.17
CA ARG A 166 14.03 6.59 -2.98
C ARG A 166 12.52 6.79 -2.83
N VAL A 167 11.76 5.96 -3.50
CA VAL A 167 10.30 5.93 -3.40
C VAL A 167 9.88 4.54 -2.95
N GLU A 168 9.11 4.46 -1.88
CA GLU A 168 8.60 3.21 -1.33
C GLU A 168 7.07 3.22 -1.31
N LEU A 169 6.49 2.04 -1.51
CA LEU A 169 5.07 1.78 -1.41
C LEU A 169 4.79 0.95 -0.15
N LEU A 170 3.80 1.35 0.63
CA LEU A 170 3.28 0.60 1.76
C LEU A 170 1.80 0.30 1.53
N TYR A 171 1.48 -0.97 1.25
CA TYR A 171 0.13 -1.39 0.89
C TYR A 171 -0.17 -2.80 1.40
N ASN A 172 -1.45 -3.16 1.39
CA ASN A 172 -1.86 -4.53 1.69
C ASN A 172 -2.03 -5.31 0.39
N HIS A 173 -1.14 -6.27 0.15
CA HIS A 173 -1.25 -7.20 -0.96
C HIS A 173 -2.43 -8.16 -0.73
N PHE A 174 -3.29 -8.28 -1.74
CA PHE A 174 -4.45 -9.17 -1.68
C PHE A 174 -4.04 -10.61 -1.98
N LYS A 175 -4.01 -11.46 -0.96
CA LYS A 175 -3.79 -12.90 -1.12
C LYS A 175 -5.12 -13.66 -1.26
N SER A 176 -6.09 -13.34 -0.40
CA SER A 176 -7.42 -13.95 -0.42
C SER A 176 -8.43 -13.04 0.28
N THR A 177 -9.71 -13.41 0.23
CA THR A 177 -10.79 -12.68 0.94
C THR A 177 -10.53 -12.59 2.46
N ALA A 178 -9.89 -13.59 3.04
CA ALA A 178 -9.61 -13.68 4.47
C ALA A 178 -8.19 -13.23 4.85
N SER A 179 -7.26 -13.14 3.88
CA SER A 179 -5.86 -12.87 4.15
C SER A 179 -5.34 -11.76 3.26
N GLN A 180 -4.76 -10.76 3.91
CA GLN A 180 -4.07 -9.64 3.28
C GLN A 180 -2.69 -9.53 3.91
N ILE A 181 -1.68 -9.33 3.09
CA ILE A 181 -0.29 -9.25 3.54
C ILE A 181 0.15 -7.80 3.41
N LEU A 182 0.48 -7.17 4.55
CA LEU A 182 1.06 -5.84 4.52
C LEU A 182 2.44 -5.92 3.90
N THR A 183 2.62 -5.23 2.79
CA THR A 183 3.82 -5.27 1.95
C THR A 183 4.44 -3.90 1.89
N ARG A 184 5.76 -3.85 2.03
CA ARG A 184 6.60 -2.69 1.76
C ARG A 184 7.47 -3.01 0.57
N GLU A 185 7.42 -2.17 -0.44
CA GLU A 185 8.10 -2.38 -1.71
C GLU A 185 8.82 -1.10 -2.16
N VAL A 186 10.02 -1.25 -2.71
CA VAL A 186 10.74 -0.14 -3.32
C VAL A 186 10.23 0.05 -4.73
N TYR A 187 9.64 1.20 -5.01
CA TYR A 187 9.16 1.58 -6.33
C TYR A 187 10.27 2.20 -7.19
N LEU A 188 11.09 3.07 -6.60
CA LEU A 188 12.27 3.66 -7.23
C LEU A 188 13.43 3.72 -6.21
N PRO A 189 14.67 3.40 -6.65
CA PRO A 189 15.06 2.89 -7.97
C PRO A 189 14.53 1.49 -8.23
N MET A 190 14.24 1.19 -9.50
CA MET A 190 13.82 -0.16 -9.91
C MET A 190 15.02 -1.11 -9.80
N ALA A 191 14.91 -2.12 -8.92
CA ALA A 191 15.91 -3.17 -8.84
C ALA A 191 15.70 -4.17 -9.98
N SER A 192 16.79 -4.73 -10.52
CA SER A 192 16.73 -5.80 -11.51
C SER A 192 16.20 -7.13 -10.94
N GLU A 193 16.14 -7.24 -9.61
CA GLU A 193 15.55 -8.37 -8.89
C GLU A 193 14.44 -7.88 -7.96
N VAL A 194 13.19 -7.94 -8.43
CA VAL A 194 12.03 -7.77 -7.56
C VAL A 194 11.71 -9.13 -6.94
N CYS A 195 12.01 -9.28 -5.66
CA CYS A 195 11.53 -10.42 -4.88
C CYS A 195 10.02 -10.36 -4.74
N HIS A 196 9.28 -11.05 -5.60
CA HIS A 196 7.86 -11.28 -5.39
C HIS A 196 7.64 -12.30 -4.26
N PRO A 197 6.76 -12.02 -3.28
CA PRO A 197 6.47 -12.95 -2.17
C PRO A 197 5.77 -14.25 -2.60
N GLU A 198 5.40 -14.42 -3.86
CA GLU A 198 4.69 -15.61 -4.35
C GLU A 198 5.62 -16.78 -4.78
N ARG A 199 6.94 -16.65 -4.73
CA ARG A 199 7.87 -17.72 -5.17
C ARG A 199 8.18 -18.79 -4.13
N SER A 200 7.52 -18.80 -2.96
CA SER A 200 7.73 -19.80 -1.90
C SER A 200 6.58 -20.78 -1.71
N GLU A 201 5.88 -21.18 -2.76
CA GLU A 201 5.04 -22.38 -2.70
C GLU A 201 5.92 -23.62 -2.93
N GLY A 202 6.62 -24.08 -1.91
CA GLY A 202 7.33 -25.35 -1.99
C GLY A 202 8.43 -25.62 -0.98
N SER A 203 8.57 -24.85 0.09
CA SER A 203 9.53 -25.22 1.15
C SER A 203 9.07 -24.66 2.51
N GLN A 204 8.82 -25.57 3.44
CA GLN A 204 8.70 -25.23 4.86
C GLN A 204 10.11 -24.80 5.35
N GLY A 205 10.32 -23.49 5.46
CA GLY A 205 11.58 -22.95 5.96
C GLY A 205 11.47 -21.45 6.19
N GLN A 206 11.77 -21.04 7.38
CA GLN A 206 11.79 -19.66 7.87
C GLN A 206 12.46 -18.72 6.87
N GLY A 207 11.67 -17.84 6.23
CA GLY A 207 12.14 -16.84 5.27
C GLY A 207 12.95 -15.73 5.94
N ARG A 208 14.27 -15.93 6.02
CA ARG A 208 15.23 -14.85 6.19
C ARG A 208 15.61 -14.38 4.79
N CYS A 209 15.26 -13.15 4.40
CA CYS A 209 15.90 -12.50 3.25
C CYS A 209 17.39 -12.37 3.57
N VAL A 210 18.22 -13.09 2.81
CA VAL A 210 19.67 -12.92 2.87
C VAL A 210 20.00 -11.67 2.05
N PRO A 211 20.73 -10.68 2.57
CA PRO A 211 21.22 -9.56 1.79
C PRO A 211 22.15 -10.08 0.70
N CYS A 212 21.94 -9.72 -0.56
CA CYS A 212 22.88 -9.96 -1.63
C CYS A 212 24.21 -9.27 -1.31
N GLU A 213 25.22 -10.04 -0.94
CA GLU A 213 26.59 -9.54 -0.85
C GLU A 213 27.07 -9.12 -2.25
N ALA A 214 27.59 -7.91 -2.33
CA ALA A 214 28.27 -7.41 -3.52
C ALA A 214 29.43 -8.32 -3.92
N PRO A 215 29.68 -8.55 -5.23
CA PRO A 215 30.81 -9.35 -5.65
C PRO A 215 32.12 -8.71 -5.20
N ARG A 216 32.90 -9.45 -4.39
CA ARG A 216 34.27 -9.06 -4.02
C ARG A 216 35.13 -9.14 -5.27
N HIS A 217 35.63 -8.00 -5.71
CA HIS A 217 36.77 -7.98 -6.64
C HIS A 217 37.97 -8.62 -5.95
N HIS A 218 38.46 -9.73 -6.47
CA HIS A 218 39.80 -10.24 -6.19
C HIS A 218 40.78 -9.58 -7.15
N PRO A 219 41.99 -9.26 -6.67
CA PRO A 219 43.07 -8.62 -7.44
C PRO A 219 43.63 -9.51 -8.57
#